data_56b5c1a7432499b790478c6e395caf70
#
_entry.id   56b5c1a7432499b790478c6e395caf70
#
_cell.length_a   1.000
_cell.length_b   1.000
_cell.length_c   1.000
_cell.angle_alpha   90.00
_cell.angle_beta   90.00
_cell.angle_gamma   90.00
#
_symmetry.space_group_name_H-M   'P 1'
#
loop_
_entity.id
_entity.type
_entity.pdbx_description
1 polymer ?
#
loop_
_entity_poly.entity_id
_entity_poly.type
_entity_poly.pdbx_seq_one_letter_code
_entity_poly.pdbx_strand_id
1 'polypeptide(L)'
;MIYGLTHTQDGKPIVSPPALVKLAIGEPAQGKQGPRKVDHILFKRYDPKSGEWVQDPELTEKFGPHCTEVEIVLLHDTPEEAFRTSYEMWASQQLLCRGNGLTAQRFFKELRRRNGRTEYTPTTEPIQVRCDYAERCPYLEEERCRPRGTLFFMLVDHPVIGTVCKITTGSFKSVRNIHSTLAEIYQARGTLRGLPLTLSVEAVTAYPKARDRKRT
;
A
#
# COMPACT_ATOMS: atom_id res chain seq x y z
N MET A 1 23.63 13.80 -12.25
CA MET A 1 23.38 12.45 -11.76
C MET A 1 23.97 12.37 -10.35
N ILE A 2 23.18 12.08 -9.33
CA ILE A 2 23.64 11.98 -7.93
C ILE A 2 23.27 10.58 -7.44
N TYR A 3 24.25 9.70 -7.27
CA TYR A 3 24.04 8.34 -6.79
C TYR A 3 23.54 8.34 -5.34
N GLY A 4 22.59 7.50 -5.04
CA GLY A 4 21.93 7.46 -3.75
C GLY A 4 20.82 8.50 -3.54
N LEU A 5 20.73 9.53 -4.38
CA LEU A 5 19.69 10.55 -4.32
C LEU A 5 18.79 10.53 -5.57
N THR A 6 19.38 10.56 -6.76
CA THR A 6 18.63 10.55 -8.03
C THR A 6 18.80 9.26 -8.83
N HIS A 7 19.83 8.49 -8.52
CA HIS A 7 20.16 7.21 -9.17
C HIS A 7 20.60 6.19 -8.14
N THR A 8 20.26 4.92 -8.39
CA THR A 8 20.78 3.77 -7.64
C THR A 8 22.26 3.56 -7.96
N GLN A 9 22.96 2.68 -7.20
CA GLN A 9 24.37 2.40 -7.42
C GLN A 9 24.64 1.77 -8.81
N ASP A 10 23.66 1.06 -9.37
CA ASP A 10 23.66 0.50 -10.73
C ASP A 10 23.23 1.49 -11.82
N GLY A 11 23.09 2.77 -11.48
CA GLY A 11 22.83 3.85 -12.44
C GLY A 11 21.39 4.02 -12.88
N LYS A 12 20.44 3.28 -12.30
CA LYS A 12 19.01 3.44 -12.59
C LYS A 12 18.45 4.68 -11.88
N PRO A 13 17.58 5.47 -12.52
CA PRO A 13 16.94 6.60 -11.86
C PRO A 13 16.08 6.12 -10.70
N ILE A 14 16.21 6.78 -9.55
CA ILE A 14 15.32 6.55 -8.40
C ILE A 14 14.00 7.26 -8.69
N VAL A 15 13.08 6.57 -9.32
CA VAL A 15 11.75 7.11 -9.63
C VAL A 15 10.82 6.80 -8.46
N SER A 16 10.74 7.71 -7.53
CA SER A 16 9.68 7.77 -6.52
C SER A 16 9.21 9.20 -6.40
N PRO A 17 8.45 9.70 -7.38
CA PRO A 17 7.87 11.02 -7.24
C PRO A 17 7.00 11.03 -5.97
N PRO A 18 7.06 12.08 -5.17
CA PRO A 18 6.16 12.21 -4.04
C PRO A 18 4.73 12.17 -4.57
N ALA A 19 3.94 11.21 -4.11
CA ALA A 19 2.54 11.20 -4.45
C ALA A 19 1.87 12.38 -3.75
N LEU A 20 1.25 13.26 -4.52
CA LEU A 20 0.55 14.44 -4.02
C LEU A 20 -0.90 14.13 -3.66
N VAL A 21 -1.47 13.09 -4.28
CA VAL A 21 -2.83 12.63 -4.07
C VAL A 21 -2.84 11.15 -3.65
N LYS A 22 -3.66 10.83 -2.68
CA LYS A 22 -3.91 9.45 -2.22
C LYS A 22 -5.37 9.10 -2.40
N LEU A 23 -5.65 8.05 -3.16
CA LEU A 23 -6.96 7.43 -3.17
C LEU A 23 -7.04 6.43 -2.02
N ALA A 24 -8.16 6.42 -1.31
CA ALA A 24 -8.41 5.51 -0.20
C ALA A 24 -9.82 4.93 -0.27
N ILE A 25 -9.99 3.68 0.16
CA ILE A 25 -11.26 2.97 0.30
C ILE A 25 -11.55 2.68 1.77
N GLY A 26 -11.24 3.63 2.63
CA GLY A 26 -11.45 3.53 4.06
C GLY A 26 -11.22 4.85 4.77
N GLU A 27 -12.05 5.09 5.75
CA GLU A 27 -11.92 6.19 6.69
C GLU A 27 -11.02 5.80 7.86
N PRO A 28 -10.23 6.73 8.39
CA PRO A 28 -9.44 6.48 9.59
C PRO A 28 -10.36 6.20 10.79
N ALA A 29 -9.80 5.54 11.80
CA ALA A 29 -10.50 5.34 13.06
C ALA A 29 -10.89 6.69 13.69
N GLN A 30 -12.17 6.80 14.08
CA GLN A 30 -12.68 7.97 14.80
C GLN A 30 -12.98 7.58 16.25
N GLY A 31 -12.22 8.11 17.20
CA GLY A 31 -12.38 7.84 18.63
C GLY A 31 -12.21 6.35 18.96
N LYS A 32 -13.26 5.73 19.53
CA LYS A 32 -13.29 4.29 19.86
C LYS A 32 -13.67 3.39 18.69
N GLN A 33 -14.11 3.94 17.56
CA GLN A 33 -14.47 3.18 16.38
C GLN A 33 -13.22 2.91 15.55
N GLY A 34 -13.02 1.66 15.19
CA GLY A 34 -11.92 1.26 14.28
C GLY A 34 -12.07 1.87 12.87
N PRO A 35 -11.04 1.71 12.02
CA PRO A 35 -11.11 2.19 10.64
C PRO A 35 -12.27 1.53 9.91
N ARG A 36 -13.08 2.34 9.23
CA ARG A 36 -14.26 1.90 8.47
C ARG A 36 -13.90 1.81 6.99
N LYS A 37 -14.28 0.71 6.34
CA LYS A 37 -14.26 0.62 4.88
C LYS A 37 -15.47 1.32 4.30
N VAL A 38 -15.26 2.00 3.18
CA VAL A 38 -16.32 2.60 2.36
C VAL A 38 -16.37 1.87 1.01
N ASP A 39 -17.47 1.99 0.31
CA ASP A 39 -17.75 1.38 -0.99
C ASP A 39 -17.41 2.28 -2.18
N HIS A 40 -16.74 3.39 -1.91
CA HIS A 40 -16.36 4.41 -2.88
C HIS A 40 -14.92 4.88 -2.64
N ILE A 41 -14.40 5.66 -3.58
CA ILE A 41 -13.06 6.24 -3.56
C ILE A 41 -13.08 7.55 -2.78
N LEU A 42 -12.22 7.66 -1.78
CA LEU A 42 -11.94 8.89 -1.06
C LEU A 42 -10.69 9.54 -1.64
N PHE A 43 -10.79 10.79 -2.05
CA PHE A 43 -9.65 11.57 -2.55
C PHE A 43 -9.01 12.33 -1.39
N LYS A 44 -7.72 12.18 -1.21
CA LYS A 44 -6.94 12.81 -0.12
C LYS A 44 -5.71 13.49 -0.68
N ARG A 45 -5.42 14.69 -0.19
CA ARG A 45 -4.18 15.42 -0.45
C ARG A 45 -3.30 15.43 0.80
N TYR A 46 -2.01 15.52 0.60
CA TYR A 46 -1.09 15.70 1.72
C TYR A 46 -1.10 17.16 2.18
N ASP A 47 -1.35 17.38 3.45
CA ASP A 47 -1.23 18.70 4.06
C ASP A 47 0.12 18.82 4.76
N PRO A 48 1.04 19.64 4.25
CA PRO A 48 2.37 19.79 4.82
C PRO A 48 2.37 20.46 6.20
N LYS A 49 1.29 21.19 6.58
CA LYS A 49 1.20 21.86 7.89
C LYS A 49 0.88 20.88 9.00
N SER A 50 -0.06 19.97 8.77
CA SER A 50 -0.42 18.93 9.74
C SER A 50 0.41 17.66 9.60
N GLY A 51 1.07 17.46 8.45
CA GLY A 51 1.75 16.19 8.12
C GLY A 51 0.79 15.03 7.82
N GLU A 52 -0.49 15.31 7.58
CA GLU A 52 -1.53 14.30 7.42
C GLU A 52 -2.15 14.29 6.02
N TRP A 53 -2.83 13.19 5.72
CA TRP A 53 -3.64 13.05 4.51
C TRP A 53 -5.08 13.51 4.82
N VAL A 54 -5.43 14.71 4.37
CA VAL A 54 -6.76 15.32 4.52
C VAL A 54 -7.59 15.09 3.26
N GLN A 55 -8.91 15.16 3.39
CA GLN A 55 -9.80 15.09 2.23
C GLN A 55 -9.49 16.21 1.24
N ASP A 56 -9.52 15.86 -0.04
CA ASP A 56 -9.36 16.82 -1.14
C ASP A 56 -10.75 17.26 -1.62
N PRO A 57 -11.19 18.49 -1.31
CA PRO A 57 -12.52 18.96 -1.68
C PRO A 57 -12.67 19.14 -3.20
N GLU A 58 -11.62 19.59 -3.89
CA GLU A 58 -11.65 19.85 -5.33
C GLU A 58 -11.85 18.55 -6.12
N LEU A 59 -11.08 17.52 -5.81
CA LEU A 59 -11.24 16.21 -6.43
C LEU A 59 -12.56 15.54 -6.02
N THR A 60 -13.00 15.72 -4.77
CA THR A 60 -14.29 15.18 -4.32
C THR A 60 -15.45 15.83 -5.04
N GLU A 61 -15.40 17.13 -5.30
CA GLU A 61 -16.42 17.85 -6.11
C GLU A 61 -16.41 17.38 -7.56
N LYS A 62 -15.21 17.28 -8.16
CA LYS A 62 -15.04 16.88 -9.56
C LYS A 62 -15.52 15.47 -9.85
N PHE A 63 -15.12 14.48 -9.03
CA PHE A 63 -15.45 13.06 -9.26
C PHE A 63 -16.75 12.62 -8.56
N GLY A 64 -17.26 13.42 -7.65
CA GLY A 64 -18.42 13.11 -6.82
C GLY A 64 -18.08 12.39 -5.52
N PRO A 65 -18.91 12.55 -4.47
CA PRO A 65 -18.68 12.01 -3.13
C PRO A 65 -18.79 10.47 -3.05
N HIS A 66 -19.44 9.85 -4.03
CA HIS A 66 -19.61 8.39 -4.11
C HIS A 66 -18.97 7.81 -5.37
N CYS A 67 -17.85 8.37 -5.80
CA CYS A 67 -17.13 7.90 -6.97
C CYS A 67 -16.63 6.46 -6.76
N THR A 68 -16.98 5.54 -7.64
CA THR A 68 -16.55 4.13 -7.59
C THR A 68 -15.53 3.79 -8.65
N GLU A 69 -15.35 4.64 -9.67
CA GLU A 69 -14.46 4.41 -10.80
C GLU A 69 -13.73 5.68 -11.19
N VAL A 70 -12.46 5.53 -11.57
CA VAL A 70 -11.63 6.62 -12.11
C VAL A 70 -10.77 6.09 -13.24
N GLU A 71 -10.55 6.92 -14.27
CA GLU A 71 -9.59 6.64 -15.31
C GLU A 71 -8.18 7.02 -14.85
N ILE A 72 -7.26 6.10 -15.02
CA ILE A 72 -5.86 6.25 -14.61
C ILE A 72 -4.91 5.93 -15.76
N VAL A 73 -3.71 6.49 -15.68
CA VAL A 73 -2.58 6.14 -16.55
C VAL A 73 -1.41 5.72 -15.68
N LEU A 74 -0.83 4.57 -16.01
CA LEU A 74 0.34 4.06 -15.28
C LEU A 74 1.61 4.76 -15.70
N LEU A 75 2.51 4.97 -14.73
CA LEU A 75 3.76 5.72 -14.90
C LEU A 75 4.95 4.83 -15.25
N HIS A 76 4.84 3.55 -15.00
CA HIS A 76 5.92 2.57 -15.08
C HIS A 76 5.63 1.51 -16.14
N ASP A 77 6.68 0.91 -16.66
CA ASP A 77 6.57 -0.07 -17.74
C ASP A 77 6.19 -1.46 -17.25
N THR A 78 6.68 -1.85 -16.09
CA THR A 78 6.50 -3.22 -15.54
C THR A 78 5.51 -3.28 -14.37
N PRO A 79 4.87 -4.44 -14.13
CA PRO A 79 3.97 -4.62 -12.99
C PRO A 79 4.63 -4.34 -11.64
N GLU A 80 5.88 -4.75 -11.44
CA GLU A 80 6.62 -4.61 -10.19
C GLU A 80 6.95 -3.16 -9.86
N GLU A 81 7.20 -2.35 -10.88
CA GLU A 81 7.44 -0.92 -10.75
C GLU A 81 6.15 -0.13 -10.52
N ALA A 82 5.08 -0.48 -11.27
CA ALA A 82 3.78 0.19 -11.17
C ALA A 82 3.08 -0.15 -9.85
N PHE A 83 3.15 -1.41 -9.42
CA PHE A 83 2.48 -1.91 -8.22
C PHE A 83 3.50 -2.54 -7.26
N ARG A 84 3.99 -1.74 -6.33
CA ARG A 84 4.96 -2.19 -5.33
C ARG A 84 4.27 -2.99 -4.24
N THR A 85 4.75 -4.20 -4.02
CA THR A 85 4.20 -5.11 -3.01
C THR A 85 5.24 -5.48 -1.97
N SER A 86 4.80 -5.62 -0.72
CA SER A 86 5.62 -6.07 0.40
C SER A 86 4.76 -6.70 1.49
N TYR A 87 5.41 -7.44 2.38
CA TYR A 87 4.85 -7.77 3.68
C TYR A 87 5.38 -6.78 4.69
N GLU A 88 4.48 -6.15 5.45
CA GLU A 88 4.86 -5.11 6.40
C GLU A 88 4.28 -5.38 7.79
N MET A 89 5.09 -5.12 8.81
CA MET A 89 4.69 -5.12 10.21
C MET A 89 4.87 -3.72 10.77
N TRP A 90 3.81 -3.21 11.37
CA TRP A 90 3.76 -1.86 11.93
C TRP A 90 3.39 -1.89 13.41
N ALA A 91 4.00 -1.04 14.22
CA ALA A 91 3.54 -0.70 15.56
C ALA A 91 3.27 0.80 15.62
N SER A 92 2.00 1.14 15.94
CA SER A 92 1.51 2.52 15.85
C SER A 92 1.74 3.08 14.43
N GLN A 93 2.66 4.00 14.26
CA GLN A 93 3.01 4.60 12.96
C GLN A 93 4.41 4.21 12.47
N GLN A 94 5.10 3.35 13.21
CA GLN A 94 6.48 2.95 12.89
C GLN A 94 6.50 1.60 12.18
N LEU A 95 7.22 1.56 11.05
CA LEU A 95 7.51 0.32 10.34
C LEU A 95 8.53 -0.49 11.13
N LEU A 96 8.16 -1.70 11.52
CA LEU A 96 9.03 -2.62 12.26
C LEU A 96 9.74 -3.63 11.36
N CYS A 97 9.06 -4.09 10.31
CA CYS A 97 9.64 -5.06 9.40
C CYS A 97 9.01 -4.88 8.01
N ARG A 98 9.83 -5.03 6.96
CA ARG A 98 9.38 -5.08 5.57
C ARG A 98 10.09 -6.19 4.84
N GLY A 99 9.35 -7.09 4.20
CA GLY A 99 9.87 -8.23 3.47
C GLY A 99 9.13 -8.53 2.18
N ASN A 100 9.72 -9.39 1.36
CA ASN A 100 9.17 -9.83 0.08
C ASN A 100 8.67 -11.29 0.10
N GLY A 101 8.69 -11.94 1.26
CA GLY A 101 8.36 -13.36 1.41
C GLY A 101 9.60 -14.29 1.43
N LEU A 102 10.79 -13.80 1.03
CA LEU A 102 12.06 -14.51 1.07
C LEU A 102 13.04 -13.85 2.04
N THR A 103 13.18 -12.53 1.92
CA THR A 103 14.05 -11.72 2.76
C THR A 103 13.29 -10.54 3.34
N ALA A 104 13.72 -10.03 4.48
CA ALA A 104 13.15 -8.85 5.10
C ALA A 104 14.21 -7.97 5.76
N GLN A 105 13.89 -6.70 5.84
CA GLN A 105 14.56 -5.70 6.66
C GLN A 105 13.77 -5.52 7.95
N ARG A 106 14.41 -5.80 9.08
CA ARG A 106 13.83 -5.68 10.41
C ARG A 106 14.49 -4.52 11.15
N PHE A 107 13.66 -3.64 11.72
CA PHE A 107 14.06 -2.40 12.40
C PHE A 107 14.04 -2.52 13.93
N PHE A 108 14.09 -3.72 14.47
CA PHE A 108 14.14 -4.00 15.91
C PHE A 108 15.01 -5.22 16.20
N LYS A 109 15.62 -5.26 17.40
CA LYS A 109 16.40 -6.41 17.89
C LYS A 109 15.48 -7.43 18.56
N GLU A 110 14.68 -6.97 19.49
CA GLU A 110 13.75 -7.80 20.25
C GLU A 110 12.36 -7.20 20.20
N LEU A 111 11.37 -8.07 20.21
CA LEU A 111 9.96 -7.71 20.28
C LEU A 111 9.34 -8.56 21.40
N ARG A 112 8.71 -7.89 22.35
CA ARG A 112 8.04 -8.52 23.49
C ARG A 112 6.60 -8.03 23.57
N ARG A 113 5.70 -8.90 23.97
CA ARG A 113 4.32 -8.53 24.26
C ARG A 113 4.11 -8.53 25.77
N ARG A 114 3.78 -7.36 26.33
CA ARG A 114 3.50 -7.20 27.76
C ARG A 114 2.17 -6.47 27.92
N ASN A 115 1.24 -7.05 28.69
CA ASN A 115 -0.08 -6.44 28.98
C ASN A 115 -0.84 -5.96 27.74
N GLY A 116 -0.82 -6.75 26.65
CA GLY A 116 -1.49 -6.39 25.39
C GLY A 116 -0.78 -5.31 24.55
N ARG A 117 0.33 -4.77 25.05
CA ARG A 117 1.16 -3.81 24.30
C ARG A 117 2.38 -4.51 23.71
N THR A 118 2.77 -4.06 22.53
CA THR A 118 4.00 -4.52 21.88
C THR A 118 5.12 -3.56 22.26
N GLU A 119 6.10 -4.08 22.97
CA GLU A 119 7.35 -3.40 23.30
C GLU A 119 8.43 -3.91 22.35
N TYR A 120 9.25 -3.04 21.82
CA TYR A 120 10.34 -3.43 20.93
C TYR A 120 11.57 -2.55 21.19
N THR A 121 12.75 -3.14 20.96
CA THR A 121 14.02 -2.41 21.00
C THR A 121 14.40 -2.02 19.57
N PRO A 122 14.31 -0.73 19.21
CA PRO A 122 14.61 -0.29 17.84
C PRO A 122 16.10 -0.49 17.51
N THR A 123 16.38 -0.58 16.22
CA THR A 123 17.74 -0.55 15.68
C THR A 123 17.97 0.71 14.85
N THR A 124 19.18 1.23 14.85
CA THR A 124 19.59 2.36 13.99
C THR A 124 19.73 1.91 12.53
N GLU A 125 20.15 0.68 12.32
CA GLU A 125 20.28 0.08 11.00
C GLU A 125 19.36 -1.13 10.86
N PRO A 126 18.78 -1.36 9.66
CA PRO A 126 17.94 -2.51 9.42
C PRO A 126 18.75 -3.81 9.46
N ILE A 127 18.21 -4.81 10.14
CA ILE A 127 18.79 -6.15 10.20
C ILE A 127 18.19 -6.97 9.06
N GLN A 128 19.04 -7.51 8.17
CA GLN A 128 18.61 -8.44 7.15
C GLN A 128 18.26 -9.79 7.78
N VAL A 129 17.07 -10.28 7.50
CA VAL A 129 16.57 -11.55 8.01
C VAL A 129 15.84 -12.32 6.91
N ARG A 130 15.70 -13.63 7.09
CA ARG A 130 14.83 -14.43 6.25
C ARG A 130 13.36 -14.07 6.53
N CYS A 131 12.56 -13.98 5.47
CA CYS A 131 11.13 -13.70 5.54
C CYS A 131 10.34 -14.95 5.11
N ASP A 132 9.95 -15.77 6.05
CA ASP A 132 9.14 -16.97 5.79
C ASP A 132 7.66 -16.66 6.07
N TYR A 133 7.08 -15.74 5.30
CA TYR A 133 5.74 -15.22 5.58
C TYR A 133 4.69 -16.31 5.83
N ALA A 134 4.69 -17.39 5.07
CA ALA A 134 3.61 -18.37 5.11
C ALA A 134 3.78 -19.48 6.15
N GLU A 135 4.99 -19.71 6.68
CA GLU A 135 5.27 -20.97 7.39
C GLU A 135 6.03 -20.85 8.71
N ARG A 136 6.85 -19.85 8.90
CA ARG A 136 7.81 -19.81 10.02
C ARG A 136 8.10 -18.45 10.64
N CYS A 137 7.44 -17.39 10.21
CA CYS A 137 7.71 -16.08 10.82
C CYS A 137 7.11 -16.07 12.25
N PRO A 138 7.93 -15.97 13.30
CA PRO A 138 7.45 -16.02 14.68
C PRO A 138 6.52 -14.87 15.05
N TYR A 139 6.49 -13.82 14.21
CA TYR A 139 5.65 -12.63 14.43
C TYR A 139 4.32 -12.66 13.66
N LEU A 140 4.05 -13.72 12.91
CA LEU A 140 2.81 -13.89 12.15
C LEU A 140 1.62 -14.23 13.05
N GLU A 141 1.83 -15.11 14.03
CA GLU A 141 0.81 -15.51 15.01
C GLU A 141 0.37 -14.34 15.89
N GLU A 142 1.24 -13.36 16.06
CA GLU A 142 0.97 -12.13 16.81
C GLU A 142 0.27 -11.03 15.98
N GLU A 143 -0.14 -11.33 14.75
CA GLU A 143 -1.11 -10.59 13.93
C GLU A 143 -0.67 -9.33 13.21
N ARG A 144 0.60 -9.08 12.97
CA ARG A 144 0.92 -7.73 12.53
C ARG A 144 1.63 -7.60 11.21
N CYS A 145 2.09 -8.71 10.65
CA CYS A 145 2.61 -8.71 9.30
C CYS A 145 1.46 -8.86 8.31
N ARG A 146 1.29 -7.88 7.43
CA ARG A 146 0.21 -7.86 6.43
C ARG A 146 0.80 -7.60 5.05
N PRO A 147 0.19 -8.11 3.99
CA PRO A 147 0.54 -7.69 2.65
C PRO A 147 0.22 -6.21 2.49
N ARG A 148 1.04 -5.53 1.74
CA ARG A 148 0.81 -4.16 1.34
C ARG A 148 1.14 -4.01 -0.13
N GLY A 149 0.17 -3.50 -0.90
CA GLY A 149 0.37 -3.13 -2.28
C GLY A 149 0.14 -1.63 -2.44
N THR A 150 1.01 -0.96 -3.20
CA THR A 150 0.87 0.47 -3.52
C THR A 150 1.00 0.62 -5.03
N LEU A 151 -0.08 1.06 -5.67
CA LEU A 151 -0.14 1.40 -7.08
C LEU A 151 0.11 2.91 -7.24
N PHE A 152 1.01 3.27 -8.16
CA PHE A 152 1.31 4.65 -8.54
C PHE A 152 0.80 4.92 -9.95
N PHE A 153 0.08 6.03 -10.13
CA PHE A 153 -0.58 6.38 -11.39
C PHE A 153 -0.85 7.88 -11.47
N MET A 154 -1.32 8.35 -12.61
CA MET A 154 -1.95 9.67 -12.78
C MET A 154 -3.44 9.47 -13.04
N LEU A 155 -4.27 10.37 -12.55
CA LEU A 155 -5.67 10.46 -12.95
C LEU A 155 -5.72 11.17 -14.32
N VAL A 156 -6.46 10.59 -15.27
CA VAL A 156 -6.62 11.16 -16.61
C VAL A 156 -7.22 12.57 -16.51
N ASP A 157 -8.26 12.70 -15.70
CA ASP A 157 -8.99 13.97 -15.51
C ASP A 157 -8.51 14.80 -14.33
N HIS A 158 -7.26 14.64 -13.87
CA HIS A 158 -6.76 15.49 -12.79
C HIS A 158 -6.62 16.94 -13.27
N PRO A 159 -7.08 17.95 -12.48
CA PRO A 159 -6.99 19.35 -12.89
C PRO A 159 -5.55 19.84 -13.08
N VAL A 160 -4.59 19.22 -12.38
CA VAL A 160 -3.16 19.52 -12.53
C VAL A 160 -2.47 18.37 -13.26
N ILE A 161 -1.98 18.64 -14.45
CA ILE A 161 -1.27 17.67 -15.28
C ILE A 161 0.01 17.19 -14.59
N GLY A 162 0.26 15.88 -14.64
CA GLY A 162 1.48 15.28 -14.07
C GLY A 162 1.41 15.01 -12.56
N THR A 163 0.26 15.22 -11.92
CA THR A 163 0.08 14.89 -10.51
C THR A 163 0.13 13.39 -10.28
N VAL A 164 1.10 12.96 -9.50
CA VAL A 164 1.22 11.55 -9.12
C VAL A 164 0.25 11.21 -8.01
N CYS A 165 -0.55 10.21 -8.27
CA CYS A 165 -1.51 9.63 -7.34
C CYS A 165 -1.05 8.26 -6.85
N LYS A 166 -1.54 7.85 -5.68
CA LYS A 166 -1.33 6.48 -5.19
C LYS A 166 -2.60 5.92 -4.54
N ILE A 167 -2.75 4.62 -4.65
CA ILE A 167 -3.67 3.84 -3.82
C ILE A 167 -2.91 2.74 -3.10
N THR A 168 -3.27 2.49 -1.83
CA THR A 168 -2.62 1.47 -1.02
C THR A 168 -3.67 0.50 -0.49
N THR A 169 -3.39 -0.80 -0.63
CA THR A 169 -4.25 -1.87 -0.10
C THR A 169 -3.45 -2.83 0.78
N GLY A 170 -4.10 -3.32 1.84
CA GLY A 170 -3.60 -4.41 2.70
C GLY A 170 -4.39 -5.72 2.53
N SER A 171 -5.29 -5.78 1.55
CA SER A 171 -6.10 -6.96 1.26
C SER A 171 -5.34 -7.94 0.37
N PHE A 172 -5.19 -9.19 0.79
CA PHE A 172 -4.60 -10.26 -0.03
C PHE A 172 -5.29 -10.39 -1.40
N LYS A 173 -6.62 -10.35 -1.41
CA LYS A 173 -7.41 -10.45 -2.65
C LYS A 173 -7.10 -9.28 -3.58
N SER A 174 -7.13 -8.05 -3.07
CA SER A 174 -6.85 -6.87 -3.88
C SER A 174 -5.40 -6.84 -4.39
N VAL A 175 -4.42 -7.21 -3.55
CA VAL A 175 -3.02 -7.28 -3.98
C VAL A 175 -2.85 -8.27 -5.11
N ARG A 176 -3.43 -9.47 -4.97
CA ARG A 176 -3.36 -10.52 -6.00
C ARG A 176 -4.06 -10.10 -7.29
N ASN A 177 -5.28 -9.57 -7.19
CA ASN A 177 -6.06 -9.17 -8.37
C ASN A 177 -5.34 -8.07 -9.16
N ILE A 178 -4.90 -6.99 -8.48
CA ILE A 178 -4.18 -5.90 -9.14
C ILE A 178 -2.92 -6.43 -9.83
N HIS A 179 -2.11 -7.23 -9.12
CA HIS A 179 -0.89 -7.78 -9.69
C HIS A 179 -1.17 -8.67 -10.91
N SER A 180 -2.14 -9.59 -10.83
CA SER A 180 -2.49 -10.50 -11.95
C SER A 180 -2.98 -9.72 -13.16
N THR A 181 -3.87 -8.74 -12.97
CA THR A 181 -4.35 -7.89 -14.06
C THR A 181 -3.22 -7.14 -14.75
N LEU A 182 -2.31 -6.52 -13.98
CA LEU A 182 -1.17 -5.82 -14.55
C LEU A 182 -0.21 -6.77 -15.28
N ALA A 183 0.01 -7.98 -14.74
CA ALA A 183 0.85 -8.99 -15.39
C ALA A 183 0.24 -9.47 -16.72
N GLU A 184 -1.06 -9.71 -16.78
CA GLU A 184 -1.78 -10.10 -18.01
C GLU A 184 -1.69 -8.99 -19.07
N ILE A 185 -1.92 -7.74 -18.69
CA ILE A 185 -1.79 -6.58 -19.60
C ILE A 185 -0.36 -6.48 -20.12
N TYR A 186 0.62 -6.61 -19.23
CA TYR A 186 2.04 -6.55 -19.61
C TYR A 186 2.43 -7.67 -20.55
N GLN A 187 1.98 -8.90 -20.31
CA GLN A 187 2.21 -10.03 -21.23
C GLN A 187 1.61 -9.79 -22.62
N ALA A 188 0.45 -9.15 -22.68
CA ALA A 188 -0.22 -8.87 -23.96
C ALA A 188 0.36 -7.67 -24.72
N ARG A 189 0.92 -6.68 -24.02
CA ARG A 189 1.31 -5.39 -24.60
C ARG A 189 2.81 -5.09 -24.54
N GLY A 190 3.57 -5.74 -23.66
CA GLY A 190 5.00 -5.50 -23.44
C GLY A 190 5.31 -4.24 -22.61
N THR A 191 4.32 -3.42 -22.30
CA THR A 191 4.48 -2.22 -21.46
C THR A 191 3.17 -1.85 -20.79
N LEU A 192 3.25 -1.21 -19.61
CA LEU A 192 2.10 -0.65 -18.90
C LEU A 192 2.06 0.88 -18.99
N ARG A 193 3.19 1.51 -19.27
CA ARG A 193 3.30 2.97 -19.27
C ARG A 193 2.38 3.59 -20.32
N GLY A 194 1.65 4.62 -19.91
CA GLY A 194 0.79 5.40 -20.79
C GLY A 194 -0.52 4.71 -21.18
N LEU A 195 -0.78 3.48 -20.71
CA LEU A 195 -2.05 2.83 -20.98
C LEU A 195 -3.16 3.42 -20.10
N PRO A 196 -4.28 3.86 -20.69
CA PRO A 196 -5.46 4.23 -19.92
C PRO A 196 -6.12 2.97 -19.36
N LEU A 197 -6.41 2.98 -18.07
CA LEU A 197 -7.05 1.89 -17.34
C LEU A 197 -8.15 2.46 -16.44
N THR A 198 -9.18 1.68 -16.16
CA THR A 198 -10.19 2.03 -15.17
C THR A 198 -9.84 1.38 -13.83
N LEU A 199 -9.68 2.18 -12.79
CA LEU A 199 -9.58 1.72 -11.41
C LEU A 199 -10.94 1.78 -10.77
N SER A 200 -11.52 0.61 -10.43
CA SER A 200 -12.83 0.51 -9.81
C SER A 200 -12.79 -0.05 -8.39
N VAL A 201 -13.76 0.32 -7.58
CA VAL A 201 -14.02 -0.21 -6.23
C VAL A 201 -15.31 -1.00 -6.26
N GLU A 202 -15.20 -2.30 -6.00
CA GLU A 202 -16.35 -3.18 -5.90
C GLU A 202 -16.57 -3.64 -4.45
N ALA A 203 -17.82 -3.56 -4.00
CA ALA A 203 -18.23 -4.14 -2.73
C ALA A 203 -18.26 -5.68 -2.86
N VAL A 204 -17.39 -6.36 -2.14
CA VAL A 204 -17.37 -7.82 -2.11
C VAL A 204 -17.91 -8.31 -0.77
N THR A 205 -18.97 -9.11 -0.79
CA THR A 205 -19.46 -9.81 0.39
C THR A 205 -18.42 -10.87 0.80
N ALA A 206 -17.72 -10.62 1.90
CA ALA A 206 -16.83 -11.62 2.49
C ALA A 206 -17.62 -12.45 3.50
N TYR A 207 -17.81 -13.72 3.22
CA TYR A 207 -18.30 -14.65 4.24
C TYR A 207 -17.17 -14.84 5.26
N PRO A 208 -17.43 -14.63 6.56
CA PRO A 208 -16.44 -14.94 7.59
C PRO A 208 -16.11 -16.43 7.49
N LYS A 209 -14.83 -16.78 7.35
CA LYS A 209 -14.41 -18.17 7.53
C LYS A 209 -14.89 -18.60 8.91
N ALA A 210 -15.60 -19.72 8.98
CA ALA A 210 -15.97 -20.33 10.25
C ALA A 210 -14.69 -20.39 11.09
N ARG A 211 -14.70 -19.71 12.25
CA ARG A 211 -13.61 -19.85 13.21
C ARG A 211 -13.63 -21.31 13.63
N ASP A 212 -12.62 -22.08 13.23
CA ASP A 212 -12.37 -23.37 13.84
C ASP A 212 -12.31 -23.13 15.35
N ARG A 213 -13.38 -23.51 16.04
CA ARG A 213 -13.38 -23.60 17.49
C ARG A 213 -12.32 -24.64 17.82
N LYS A 214 -11.14 -24.18 18.24
CA LYS A 214 -10.17 -25.08 18.88
C LYS A 214 -10.94 -25.84 19.97
N ARG A 215 -11.08 -27.13 19.76
CA ARG A 215 -11.54 -28.05 20.77
C ARG A 215 -10.58 -27.92 21.95
N THR A 216 -11.08 -27.48 23.07
CA THR A 216 -10.46 -27.64 24.39
C THR A 216 -10.23 -29.11 24.69
#